data_9e38c509dad3aa71252d15decdc15a0e
#
_entry.id   9e38c509dad3aa71252d15decdc15a0e
#
_cell.length_a   1.000
_cell.length_b   1.000
_cell.length_c   1.000
_cell.angle_alpha   90.00
_cell.angle_beta   90.00
_cell.angle_gamma   90.00
#
_symmetry.space_group_name_H-M   'P 1'
#
loop_
_entity.id
_entity.type
_entity.pdbx_description
1 polymer ?
#
loop_
_entity_poly.entity_id
_entity_poly.type
_entity_poly.pdbx_seq_one_letter_code
_entity_poly.pdbx_strand_id
1 'polypeptide(L)'
;AAINAQDARQRTTETIVADALVQLPAQTPAVYNEVIAELAATGSQGVEMIADMLQVAKEGVNNSPMEYALSGVATYVTKAGDEQRKAVREGLKEAFAAEEAPVLKAYLMQTLEICATKEDVEFFAEQLNDDYLKEYAVHALAAIDGSGALVWDIFQRAYGFDKTVLSQIASYQHIPGAEGFLILWLKEAQNDAERAQIHHALASYGGAKAEKVLS
;
A
#
# COMPACT_ATOMS: atom_id res chain seq x y z
N ALA A 1 12.64 -45.31 -23.81
CA ALA A 1 12.65 -44.57 -22.54
C ALA A 1 11.68 -43.38 -22.69
N ALA A 2 10.50 -43.51 -22.12
CA ALA A 2 9.56 -42.40 -22.05
C ALA A 2 10.10 -41.38 -21.02
N ILE A 3 10.55 -40.25 -21.49
CA ILE A 3 10.82 -39.09 -20.64
C ILE A 3 9.46 -38.68 -20.07
N ASN A 4 9.32 -38.77 -18.77
CA ASN A 4 8.09 -38.42 -18.06
C ASN A 4 7.71 -36.97 -18.37
N ALA A 5 6.58 -36.79 -19.02
CA ALA A 5 5.98 -35.47 -19.29
C ALA A 5 5.64 -34.67 -18.01
N GLN A 6 5.86 -35.26 -16.84
CA GLN A 6 5.71 -34.61 -15.52
C GLN A 6 6.93 -33.79 -15.12
N ASP A 7 8.16 -34.16 -15.55
CA ASP A 7 9.39 -33.39 -15.24
C ASP A 7 9.55 -32.12 -16.06
N ALA A 8 8.85 -31.99 -17.19
CA ALA A 8 8.86 -30.79 -18.01
C ALA A 8 7.97 -29.66 -17.51
N ARG A 9 7.25 -29.83 -16.38
CA ARG A 9 6.23 -28.89 -15.91
C ARG A 9 6.55 -28.18 -14.59
N GLN A 10 7.65 -28.48 -13.93
CA GLN A 10 8.07 -27.71 -12.76
C GLN A 10 9.08 -26.64 -13.16
N ARG A 11 8.57 -25.54 -13.72
CA ARG A 11 9.37 -24.33 -13.88
C ARG A 11 9.69 -23.76 -12.51
N THR A 12 10.95 -23.38 -12.27
CA THR A 12 11.35 -22.71 -11.04
C THR A 12 10.76 -21.30 -10.99
N THR A 13 10.66 -20.72 -9.79
CA THR A 13 10.23 -19.34 -9.62
C THR A 13 11.09 -18.38 -10.44
N GLU A 14 12.39 -18.58 -10.47
CA GLU A 14 13.35 -17.78 -11.25
C GLU A 14 13.01 -17.81 -12.75
N THR A 15 12.71 -18.97 -13.28
CA THR A 15 12.34 -19.13 -14.70
C THR A 15 11.01 -18.46 -15.01
N ILE A 16 10.01 -18.61 -14.13
CA ILE A 16 8.69 -17.98 -14.30
C ILE A 16 8.83 -16.46 -14.29
N VAL A 17 9.59 -15.92 -13.34
CA VAL A 17 9.84 -14.47 -13.24
C VAL A 17 10.58 -13.96 -14.48
N ALA A 18 11.65 -14.62 -14.91
CA ALA A 18 12.42 -14.21 -16.07
C ALA A 18 11.56 -14.19 -17.35
N ASP A 19 10.81 -15.26 -17.60
CA ASP A 19 9.92 -15.38 -18.77
C ASP A 19 8.80 -14.34 -18.74
N ALA A 20 8.25 -14.05 -17.58
CA ALA A 20 7.22 -13.05 -17.42
C ALA A 20 7.72 -11.63 -17.73
N LEU A 21 8.88 -11.26 -17.18
CA LEU A 21 9.44 -9.91 -17.38
C LEU A 21 9.81 -9.62 -18.84
N VAL A 22 10.18 -10.64 -19.63
CA VAL A 22 10.42 -10.47 -21.08
C VAL A 22 9.12 -10.18 -21.84
N GLN A 23 7.98 -10.66 -21.33
CA GLN A 23 6.67 -10.47 -21.95
C GLN A 23 5.93 -9.20 -21.48
N LEU A 24 6.49 -8.47 -20.53
CA LEU A 24 5.87 -7.26 -19.97
C LEU A 24 6.60 -5.99 -20.45
N PRO A 25 5.86 -4.94 -20.82
CA PRO A 25 4.40 -4.88 -20.93
C PRO A 25 3.85 -5.77 -22.04
N ALA A 26 2.78 -6.52 -21.74
CA ALA A 26 2.19 -7.46 -22.68
C ALA A 26 1.46 -6.77 -23.83
N GLN A 27 1.51 -7.37 -25.03
CA GLN A 27 0.88 -6.79 -26.22
C GLN A 27 -0.63 -7.00 -26.27
N THR A 28 -1.16 -8.01 -25.56
CA THR A 28 -2.59 -8.30 -25.53
C THR A 28 -3.06 -8.55 -24.09
N PRO A 29 -4.35 -8.27 -23.79
CA PRO A 29 -4.95 -8.58 -22.50
C PRO A 29 -4.88 -10.07 -22.12
N ALA A 30 -4.97 -10.97 -23.09
CA ALA A 30 -4.92 -12.42 -22.85
C ALA A 30 -3.53 -12.83 -22.34
N VAL A 31 -2.45 -12.40 -23.01
CA VAL A 31 -1.07 -12.65 -22.58
C VAL A 31 -0.81 -12.02 -21.22
N TYR A 32 -1.26 -10.78 -21.01
CA TYR A 32 -1.13 -10.11 -19.73
C TYR A 32 -1.75 -10.91 -18.58
N ASN A 33 -3.00 -11.35 -18.75
CA ASN A 33 -3.72 -12.11 -17.72
C ASN A 33 -3.03 -13.44 -17.39
N GLU A 34 -2.53 -14.15 -18.39
CA GLU A 34 -1.80 -15.41 -18.22
C GLU A 34 -0.48 -15.20 -17.45
N VAL A 35 0.31 -14.22 -17.89
CA VAL A 35 1.61 -13.89 -17.26
C VAL A 35 1.41 -13.45 -15.80
N ILE A 36 0.44 -12.60 -15.52
CA ILE A 36 0.17 -12.12 -14.16
C ILE A 36 -0.35 -13.25 -13.27
N ALA A 37 -1.20 -14.13 -13.78
CA ALA A 37 -1.69 -15.28 -13.01
C ALA A 37 -0.52 -16.24 -12.64
N GLU A 38 0.40 -16.51 -13.57
CA GLU A 38 1.60 -17.30 -13.29
C GLU A 38 2.50 -16.64 -12.23
N LEU A 39 2.73 -15.34 -12.34
CA LEU A 39 3.50 -14.58 -11.35
C LEU A 39 2.85 -14.60 -9.97
N ALA A 40 1.54 -14.39 -9.88
CA ALA A 40 0.82 -14.43 -8.62
C ALA A 40 0.93 -15.80 -7.93
N ALA A 41 0.98 -16.88 -8.72
CA ALA A 41 1.17 -18.24 -8.20
C ALA A 41 2.56 -18.48 -7.60
N THR A 42 3.56 -17.65 -7.92
CA THR A 42 4.90 -17.74 -7.28
C THR A 42 4.92 -17.21 -5.83
N GLY A 43 3.87 -16.52 -5.39
CA GLY A 43 3.72 -16.03 -4.03
C GLY A 43 4.76 -14.97 -3.63
N SER A 44 5.18 -14.99 -2.37
CA SER A 44 6.15 -14.02 -1.82
C SER A 44 7.50 -14.08 -2.52
N GLN A 45 7.99 -15.26 -2.84
CA GLN A 45 9.30 -15.44 -3.46
C GLN A 45 9.40 -14.70 -4.81
N GLY A 46 8.42 -14.85 -5.68
CA GLY A 46 8.41 -14.16 -6.98
C GLY A 46 8.30 -12.64 -6.83
N VAL A 47 7.48 -12.17 -5.88
CA VAL A 47 7.35 -10.74 -5.58
C VAL A 47 8.68 -10.15 -5.10
N GLU A 48 9.34 -10.80 -4.15
CA GLU A 48 10.65 -10.37 -3.63
C GLU A 48 11.71 -10.32 -4.74
N MET A 49 11.76 -11.34 -5.58
CA MET A 49 12.69 -11.39 -6.72
C MET A 49 12.49 -10.24 -7.72
N ILE A 50 11.23 -9.93 -8.04
CA ILE A 50 10.91 -8.82 -8.96
C ILE A 50 11.26 -7.48 -8.30
N ALA A 51 10.91 -7.31 -7.03
CA ALA A 51 11.21 -6.08 -6.28
C ALA A 51 12.71 -5.81 -6.16
N ASP A 52 13.52 -6.85 -5.97
CA ASP A 52 14.99 -6.77 -5.89
C ASP A 52 15.65 -6.30 -7.21
N MET A 53 14.92 -6.38 -8.33
CA MET A 53 15.37 -5.88 -9.63
C MET A 53 15.08 -4.39 -9.84
N LEU A 54 14.27 -3.76 -8.99
CA LEU A 54 13.96 -2.33 -9.07
C LEU A 54 15.22 -1.49 -8.80
N GLN A 55 15.38 -0.42 -9.54
CA GLN A 55 16.50 0.51 -9.38
C GLN A 55 15.98 1.94 -9.27
N VAL A 56 16.71 2.76 -8.51
CA VAL A 56 16.44 4.20 -8.49
C VAL A 56 16.58 4.77 -9.90
N ALA A 57 15.62 5.61 -10.28
CA ALA A 57 15.56 6.19 -11.61
C ALA A 57 16.84 6.96 -11.96
N LYS A 58 17.48 6.59 -13.05
CA LYS A 58 18.63 7.26 -13.67
C LYS A 58 18.68 6.91 -15.15
N GLU A 59 19.52 7.60 -15.90
CA GLU A 59 19.70 7.30 -17.34
C GLU A 59 20.07 5.82 -17.54
N GLY A 60 19.37 5.16 -18.48
CA GLY A 60 19.55 3.75 -18.82
C GLY A 60 18.79 2.75 -17.94
N VAL A 61 18.15 3.18 -16.86
CA VAL A 61 17.30 2.31 -16.04
C VAL A 61 15.89 2.23 -16.62
N ASN A 62 15.39 1.00 -16.76
CA ASN A 62 14.00 0.74 -17.13
C ASN A 62 13.34 -0.21 -16.14
N ASN A 63 12.55 0.34 -15.23
CA ASN A 63 11.77 -0.42 -14.24
C ASN A 63 10.41 -0.92 -14.79
N SER A 64 10.03 -0.53 -16.01
CA SER A 64 8.67 -0.79 -16.51
C SER A 64 8.24 -2.25 -16.44
N PRO A 65 9.07 -3.25 -16.81
CA PRO A 65 8.65 -4.65 -16.69
C PRO A 65 8.33 -5.05 -15.24
N MET A 66 9.16 -4.63 -14.28
CA MET A 66 8.97 -4.93 -12.85
C MET A 66 7.75 -4.21 -12.30
N GLU A 67 7.54 -2.96 -12.67
CA GLU A 67 6.38 -2.17 -12.26
C GLU A 67 5.07 -2.75 -12.79
N TYR A 68 5.03 -3.15 -14.06
CA TYR A 68 3.89 -3.88 -14.64
C TYR A 68 3.63 -5.21 -13.93
N ALA A 69 4.68 -5.96 -13.61
CA ALA A 69 4.57 -7.22 -12.91
C ALA A 69 4.00 -7.04 -11.50
N LEU A 70 4.60 -6.17 -10.70
CA LEU A 70 4.22 -5.96 -9.29
C LEU A 70 2.82 -5.36 -9.16
N SER A 71 2.50 -4.31 -9.91
CA SER A 71 1.16 -3.71 -9.88
C SER A 71 0.09 -4.65 -10.42
N GLY A 72 0.42 -5.42 -11.46
CA GLY A 72 -0.45 -6.43 -12.02
C GLY A 72 -0.77 -7.55 -11.04
N VAL A 73 0.24 -8.09 -10.37
CA VAL A 73 0.08 -9.14 -9.35
C VAL A 73 -0.73 -8.61 -8.16
N ALA A 74 -0.42 -7.41 -7.66
CA ALA A 74 -1.18 -6.80 -6.57
C ALA A 74 -2.66 -6.61 -6.93
N THR A 75 -2.96 -6.16 -8.15
CA THR A 75 -4.33 -6.03 -8.65
C THR A 75 -5.02 -7.39 -8.80
N TYR A 76 -4.33 -8.37 -9.37
CA TYR A 76 -4.87 -9.71 -9.59
C TYR A 76 -5.31 -10.37 -8.29
N VAL A 77 -4.48 -10.31 -7.23
CA VAL A 77 -4.77 -11.00 -5.98
C VAL A 77 -5.92 -10.39 -5.18
N THR A 78 -6.39 -9.20 -5.53
CA THR A 78 -7.61 -8.63 -4.92
C THR A 78 -8.86 -9.46 -5.21
N LYS A 79 -8.83 -10.25 -6.30
CA LYS A 79 -9.92 -11.13 -6.75
C LYS A 79 -9.55 -12.60 -6.69
N ALA A 80 -8.35 -12.92 -6.25
CA ALA A 80 -7.88 -14.29 -6.03
C ALA A 80 -8.25 -14.78 -4.62
N GLY A 81 -7.85 -15.99 -4.27
CA GLY A 81 -8.02 -16.51 -2.91
C GLY A 81 -7.16 -15.79 -1.88
N ASP A 82 -7.61 -15.81 -0.62
CA ASP A 82 -6.94 -15.13 0.49
C ASP A 82 -5.49 -15.56 0.68
N GLU A 83 -5.16 -16.80 0.37
CA GLU A 83 -3.82 -17.35 0.51
C GLU A 83 -2.83 -16.71 -0.48
N GLN A 84 -3.21 -16.55 -1.75
CA GLN A 84 -2.40 -15.84 -2.73
C GLN A 84 -2.25 -14.36 -2.38
N ARG A 85 -3.34 -13.71 -1.96
CA ARG A 85 -3.32 -12.31 -1.55
C ARG A 85 -2.38 -12.11 -0.37
N LYS A 86 -2.46 -12.98 0.64
CA LYS A 86 -1.56 -12.93 1.80
C LYS A 86 -0.10 -13.10 1.37
N ALA A 87 0.20 -14.10 0.54
CA ALA A 87 1.58 -14.35 0.08
C ALA A 87 2.17 -13.14 -0.65
N VAL A 88 1.41 -12.47 -1.52
CA VAL A 88 1.85 -11.27 -2.23
C VAL A 88 2.06 -10.10 -1.26
N ARG A 89 1.16 -9.87 -0.33
CA ARG A 89 1.29 -8.83 0.70
C ARG A 89 2.55 -9.05 1.56
N GLU A 90 2.79 -10.27 2.01
CA GLU A 90 4.00 -10.62 2.77
C GLU A 90 5.27 -10.38 1.94
N GLY A 91 5.30 -10.82 0.68
CA GLY A 91 6.44 -10.57 -0.21
C GLY A 91 6.73 -9.08 -0.42
N LEU A 92 5.69 -8.24 -0.55
CA LEU A 92 5.86 -6.79 -0.65
C LEU A 92 6.40 -6.17 0.64
N LYS A 93 5.97 -6.65 1.81
CA LYS A 93 6.50 -6.18 3.10
C LYS A 93 7.95 -6.63 3.33
N GLU A 94 8.31 -7.84 2.95
CA GLU A 94 9.71 -8.31 3.01
C GLU A 94 10.60 -7.51 2.07
N ALA A 95 10.15 -7.27 0.83
CA ALA A 95 10.85 -6.41 -0.11
C ALA A 95 11.04 -4.99 0.42
N PHE A 96 10.00 -4.41 1.04
CA PHE A 96 10.08 -3.10 1.68
C PHE A 96 11.12 -3.09 2.81
N ALA A 97 11.16 -4.13 3.64
CA ALA A 97 12.10 -4.22 4.74
C ALA A 97 13.56 -4.33 4.26
N ALA A 98 13.77 -4.99 3.13
CA ALA A 98 15.10 -5.15 2.51
C ALA A 98 15.57 -3.92 1.71
N GLU A 99 14.65 -3.04 1.28
CA GLU A 99 14.96 -1.88 0.46
C GLU A 99 15.54 -0.74 1.31
N GLU A 100 16.55 -0.04 0.79
CA GLU A 100 17.16 1.11 1.46
C GLU A 100 16.74 2.45 0.85
N ALA A 101 16.44 2.47 -0.46
CA ALA A 101 16.09 3.70 -1.17
C ALA A 101 14.66 4.16 -0.84
N PRO A 102 14.46 5.36 -0.25
CA PRO A 102 13.12 5.83 0.15
C PRO A 102 12.11 5.88 -1.01
N VAL A 103 12.55 6.23 -2.21
CA VAL A 103 11.69 6.29 -3.41
C VAL A 103 11.17 4.90 -3.80
N LEU A 104 11.98 3.86 -3.66
CA LEU A 104 11.57 2.48 -3.93
C LEU A 104 10.71 1.92 -2.79
N LYS A 105 11.01 2.26 -1.54
CA LYS A 105 10.12 1.97 -0.41
C LYS A 105 8.73 2.56 -0.62
N ALA A 106 8.64 3.81 -1.06
CA ALA A 106 7.36 4.45 -1.37
C ALA A 106 6.61 3.72 -2.50
N TYR A 107 7.31 3.31 -3.54
CA TYR A 107 6.73 2.52 -4.62
C TYR A 107 6.16 1.18 -4.11
N LEU A 108 6.90 0.46 -3.28
CA LEU A 108 6.46 -0.81 -2.68
C LEU A 108 5.25 -0.61 -1.76
N MET A 109 5.20 0.48 -0.99
CA MET A 109 4.02 0.85 -0.20
C MET A 109 2.79 1.10 -1.07
N GLN A 110 2.93 1.85 -2.16
CA GLN A 110 1.84 2.10 -3.11
C GLN A 110 1.35 0.81 -3.76
N THR A 111 2.25 -0.10 -4.06
CA THR A 111 1.91 -1.42 -4.61
C THR A 111 1.18 -2.27 -3.58
N LEU A 112 1.66 -2.30 -2.33
CA LEU A 112 0.99 -3.00 -1.23
C LEU A 112 -0.42 -2.45 -0.99
N GLU A 113 -0.61 -1.14 -1.06
CA GLU A 113 -1.93 -0.50 -0.90
C GLU A 113 -2.98 -1.09 -1.84
N ILE A 114 -2.61 -1.44 -3.07
CA ILE A 114 -3.54 -2.03 -4.05
C ILE A 114 -4.20 -3.31 -3.51
N CYS A 115 -3.45 -4.16 -2.83
CA CYS A 115 -3.92 -5.44 -2.31
C CYS A 115 -4.03 -5.51 -0.79
N ALA A 116 -3.77 -4.41 -0.09
CA ALA A 116 -3.78 -4.35 1.36
C ALA A 116 -5.13 -4.77 1.97
N THR A 117 -5.05 -5.28 3.18
CA THR A 117 -6.20 -5.56 4.03
C THR A 117 -6.03 -4.86 5.38
N LYS A 118 -7.06 -4.92 6.22
CA LYS A 118 -6.98 -4.39 7.59
C LYS A 118 -5.81 -4.95 8.42
N GLU A 119 -5.28 -6.10 8.05
CA GLU A 119 -4.11 -6.70 8.70
C GLU A 119 -2.81 -5.90 8.45
N ASP A 120 -2.80 -5.02 7.45
CA ASP A 120 -1.64 -4.20 7.08
C ASP A 120 -1.68 -2.80 7.71
N VAL A 121 -2.71 -2.47 8.46
CA VAL A 121 -2.88 -1.14 9.08
C VAL A 121 -1.69 -0.78 9.96
N GLU A 122 -1.22 -1.71 10.80
CA GLU A 122 -0.06 -1.46 11.68
C GLU A 122 1.21 -1.21 10.85
N PHE A 123 1.43 -1.94 9.77
CA PHE A 123 2.56 -1.72 8.87
C PHE A 123 2.59 -0.27 8.33
N PHE A 124 1.46 0.22 7.83
CA PHE A 124 1.37 1.59 7.34
C PHE A 124 1.48 2.63 8.47
N ALA A 125 0.88 2.35 9.62
CA ALA A 125 0.94 3.25 10.78
C ALA A 125 2.38 3.48 11.27
N GLU A 126 3.24 2.47 11.23
CA GLU A 126 4.65 2.60 11.57
C GLU A 126 5.39 3.61 10.67
N GLN A 127 4.94 3.78 9.41
CA GLN A 127 5.55 4.70 8.46
C GLN A 127 5.11 6.15 8.63
N LEU A 128 4.14 6.45 9.49
CA LEU A 128 3.69 7.82 9.79
C LEU A 128 4.78 8.68 10.45
N ASN A 129 5.79 8.07 11.04
CA ASN A 129 6.92 8.75 11.66
C ASN A 129 8.09 9.04 10.70
N ASP A 130 8.02 8.53 9.48
CA ASP A 130 9.02 8.78 8.44
C ASP A 130 8.61 9.97 7.58
N ASP A 131 9.44 11.01 7.53
CA ASP A 131 9.11 12.24 6.80
C ASP A 131 8.90 12.05 5.30
N TYR A 132 9.56 11.06 4.69
CA TYR A 132 9.40 10.76 3.27
C TYR A 132 8.17 9.87 3.01
N LEU A 133 7.89 8.90 3.89
CA LEU A 133 6.88 7.87 3.68
C LEU A 133 5.50 8.22 4.25
N LYS A 134 5.39 9.19 5.14
CA LYS A 134 4.14 9.45 5.87
C LYS A 134 2.94 9.77 4.98
N GLU A 135 3.12 10.51 3.90
CA GLU A 135 2.01 10.83 2.99
C GLU A 135 1.48 9.58 2.26
N TYR A 136 2.38 8.66 1.89
CA TYR A 136 2.00 7.37 1.33
C TYR A 136 1.26 6.50 2.35
N ALA A 137 1.68 6.54 3.62
CA ALA A 137 1.02 5.84 4.71
C ALA A 137 -0.39 6.38 4.98
N VAL A 138 -0.55 7.71 5.00
CA VAL A 138 -1.87 8.37 5.12
C VAL A 138 -2.80 7.92 4.00
N HIS A 139 -2.33 7.93 2.76
CA HIS A 139 -3.12 7.52 1.61
C HIS A 139 -3.55 6.06 1.71
N ALA A 140 -2.65 5.16 2.09
CA ALA A 140 -2.96 3.75 2.29
C ALA A 140 -3.98 3.52 3.41
N LEU A 141 -3.79 4.15 4.57
CA LEU A 141 -4.71 4.04 5.71
C LEU A 141 -6.11 4.59 5.39
N ALA A 142 -6.19 5.61 4.53
CA ALA A 142 -7.47 6.11 4.04
C ALA A 142 -8.17 5.14 3.07
N ALA A 143 -7.40 4.37 2.29
CA ALA A 143 -7.92 3.50 1.24
C ALA A 143 -8.30 2.09 1.70
N ILE A 144 -7.80 1.60 2.84
CA ILE A 144 -8.05 0.24 3.31
C ILE A 144 -9.47 0.10 3.85
N ASP A 145 -10.31 -0.66 3.15
CA ASP A 145 -11.67 -0.93 3.55
C ASP A 145 -11.77 -1.66 4.90
N GLY A 146 -12.72 -1.23 5.73
CA GLY A 146 -13.00 -1.84 7.02
C GLY A 146 -11.92 -1.59 8.09
N SER A 147 -10.97 -0.71 7.82
CA SER A 147 -9.88 -0.39 8.75
C SER A 147 -10.23 0.67 9.80
N GLY A 148 -11.38 1.35 9.68
CA GLY A 148 -11.73 2.51 10.51
C GLY A 148 -11.57 2.29 12.01
N ALA A 149 -12.00 1.15 12.54
CA ALA A 149 -11.86 0.85 13.97
C ALA A 149 -10.40 0.66 14.41
N LEU A 150 -9.56 0.05 13.56
CA LEU A 150 -8.13 -0.12 13.83
C LEU A 150 -7.39 1.21 13.77
N VAL A 151 -7.69 2.02 12.76
CA VAL A 151 -7.13 3.38 12.61
C VAL A 151 -7.51 4.24 13.81
N TRP A 152 -8.76 4.12 14.28
CA TRP A 152 -9.23 4.82 15.47
C TRP A 152 -8.49 4.40 16.75
N ASP A 153 -8.21 3.11 16.91
CA ASP A 153 -7.43 2.60 18.04
C ASP A 153 -6.00 3.14 18.02
N ILE A 154 -5.35 3.16 16.84
CA ILE A 154 -4.04 3.79 16.64
C ILE A 154 -4.10 5.27 16.97
N PHE A 155 -5.13 5.97 16.52
CA PHE A 155 -5.38 7.37 16.77
C PHE A 155 -5.48 7.70 18.28
N GLN A 156 -6.17 6.86 19.04
CA GLN A 156 -6.30 7.03 20.50
C GLN A 156 -5.01 6.74 21.26
N ARG A 157 -4.22 5.77 20.79
CA ARG A 157 -2.94 5.38 21.40
C ARG A 157 -1.79 6.32 21.06
N ALA A 158 -1.96 7.12 20.04
CA ALA A 158 -0.89 7.84 19.37
C ALA A 158 -0.53 9.17 20.07
N TYR A 159 -0.06 9.10 21.30
CA TYR A 159 0.68 10.21 21.90
C TYR A 159 2.03 10.35 21.16
N GLY A 160 2.08 11.20 20.16
CA GLY A 160 3.30 11.46 19.41
C GLY A 160 3.17 11.41 17.91
N PHE A 161 2.03 10.95 17.37
CA PHE A 161 1.73 11.09 15.96
C PHE A 161 1.30 12.53 15.62
N ASP A 162 1.58 12.93 14.41
CA ASP A 162 1.16 14.23 13.88
C ASP A 162 -0.37 14.32 13.85
N LYS A 163 -0.94 15.23 14.63
CA LYS A 163 -2.38 15.46 14.72
C LYS A 163 -2.99 15.84 13.37
N THR A 164 -2.23 16.50 12.53
CA THR A 164 -2.63 16.88 11.17
C THR A 164 -2.88 15.65 10.31
N VAL A 165 -1.94 14.70 10.32
CA VAL A 165 -2.02 13.43 9.59
C VAL A 165 -3.19 12.59 10.10
N LEU A 166 -3.32 12.46 11.42
CA LEU A 166 -4.41 11.71 12.04
C LEU A 166 -5.79 12.33 11.76
N SER A 167 -5.86 13.66 11.68
CA SER A 167 -7.08 14.36 11.29
C SER A 167 -7.52 14.02 9.87
N GLN A 168 -6.57 13.94 8.94
CA GLN A 168 -6.86 13.53 7.56
C GLN A 168 -7.36 12.08 7.50
N ILE A 169 -6.73 11.16 8.20
CA ILE A 169 -7.17 9.76 8.26
C ILE A 169 -8.58 9.66 8.85
N ALA A 170 -8.84 10.36 9.95
CA ALA A 170 -10.14 10.38 10.60
C ALA A 170 -11.25 10.88 9.67
N SER A 171 -10.94 11.89 8.85
CA SER A 171 -11.88 12.43 7.86
C SER A 171 -12.10 11.46 6.69
N TYR A 172 -11.04 10.93 6.08
CA TYR A 172 -11.15 10.01 4.94
C TYR A 172 -11.88 8.72 5.30
N GLN A 173 -11.58 8.14 6.47
CA GLN A 173 -12.24 6.93 6.96
C GLN A 173 -13.60 7.21 7.62
N HIS A 174 -13.96 8.47 7.78
CA HIS A 174 -15.15 8.90 8.53
C HIS A 174 -15.31 8.17 9.86
N ILE A 175 -14.24 8.20 10.68
CA ILE A 175 -14.13 7.40 11.90
C ILE A 175 -15.17 7.86 12.92
N PRO A 176 -16.07 6.97 13.40
CA PRO A 176 -17.08 7.33 14.37
C PRO A 176 -16.49 7.91 15.65
N GLY A 177 -17.03 9.03 16.12
CA GLY A 177 -16.57 9.68 17.35
C GLY A 177 -15.37 10.62 17.18
N ALA A 178 -14.76 10.71 16.01
CA ALA A 178 -13.59 11.57 15.77
C ALA A 178 -13.93 13.07 15.82
N GLU A 179 -15.18 13.47 15.59
CA GLU A 179 -15.60 14.89 15.56
C GLU A 179 -15.14 15.66 16.81
N GLY A 180 -15.33 15.09 17.99
CA GLY A 180 -14.93 15.72 19.26
C GLY A 180 -13.43 15.95 19.37
N PHE A 181 -12.63 15.00 18.91
CA PHE A 181 -11.16 15.12 18.88
C PHE A 181 -10.69 16.15 17.87
N LEU A 182 -11.27 16.17 16.67
CA LEU A 182 -10.94 17.16 15.65
C LEU A 182 -11.22 18.59 16.13
N ILE A 183 -12.35 18.81 16.83
CA ILE A 183 -12.70 20.09 17.43
C ILE A 183 -11.69 20.48 18.51
N LEU A 184 -11.32 19.55 19.39
CA LEU A 184 -10.33 19.79 20.44
C LEU A 184 -8.98 20.18 19.82
N TRP A 185 -8.51 19.44 18.85
CA TRP A 185 -7.22 19.68 18.20
C TRP A 185 -7.19 20.97 17.39
N LEU A 186 -8.33 21.35 16.80
CA LEU A 186 -8.45 22.66 16.15
C LEU A 186 -8.22 23.81 17.14
N LYS A 187 -8.75 23.67 18.37
CA LYS A 187 -8.54 24.66 19.44
C LYS A 187 -7.12 24.69 19.96
N GLU A 188 -6.43 23.54 19.96
CA GLU A 188 -5.06 23.37 20.45
C GLU A 188 -3.99 23.63 19.40
N ALA A 189 -4.37 23.90 18.14
CA ALA A 189 -3.44 24.05 17.02
C ALA A 189 -2.38 25.13 17.33
N GLN A 190 -1.11 24.75 17.08
CA GLN A 190 0.05 25.53 17.49
C GLN A 190 0.41 26.64 16.49
N ASN A 191 -0.03 26.52 15.25
CA ASN A 191 0.24 27.47 14.16
C ASN A 191 -0.88 27.45 13.12
N ASP A 192 -0.83 28.43 12.21
CA ASP A 192 -1.88 28.63 11.20
C ASP A 192 -1.94 27.46 10.18
N ALA A 193 -0.82 26.84 9.84
CA ALA A 193 -0.78 25.72 8.91
C ALA A 193 -1.45 24.48 9.49
N GLU A 194 -1.12 24.13 10.74
CA GLU A 194 -1.77 23.04 11.47
C GLU A 194 -3.28 23.30 11.63
N ARG A 195 -3.63 24.53 12.03
CA ARG A 195 -5.02 24.96 12.16
C ARG A 195 -5.81 24.80 10.86
N ALA A 196 -5.25 25.25 9.74
CA ALA A 196 -5.91 25.17 8.44
C ALA A 196 -6.15 23.71 8.01
N GLN A 197 -5.21 22.82 8.24
CA GLN A 197 -5.35 21.40 7.87
C GLN A 197 -6.37 20.67 8.76
N ILE A 198 -6.36 20.90 10.07
CA ILE A 198 -7.35 20.31 10.99
C ILE A 198 -8.74 20.89 10.71
N HIS A 199 -8.84 22.18 10.42
CA HIS A 199 -10.09 22.82 10.01
C HIS A 199 -10.66 22.19 8.73
N HIS A 200 -9.81 21.96 7.73
CA HIS A 200 -10.21 21.28 6.49
C HIS A 200 -10.69 19.84 6.75
N ALA A 201 -9.98 19.09 7.57
CA ALA A 201 -10.37 17.74 7.95
C ALA A 201 -11.72 17.72 8.67
N LEU A 202 -11.94 18.64 9.63
CA LEU A 202 -13.20 18.77 10.35
C LEU A 202 -14.37 19.16 9.42
N ALA A 203 -14.14 20.10 8.51
CA ALA A 203 -15.13 20.50 7.51
C ALA A 203 -15.52 19.33 6.59
N SER A 204 -14.54 18.54 6.15
CA SER A 204 -14.77 17.32 5.34
C SER A 204 -15.45 16.20 6.12
N TYR A 205 -15.13 16.06 7.40
CA TYR A 205 -15.78 15.11 8.29
C TYR A 205 -17.26 15.42 8.46
N GLY A 206 -17.62 16.70 8.65
CA GLY A 206 -18.99 17.16 8.88
C GLY A 206 -19.49 16.87 10.31
N GLY A 207 -20.80 16.99 10.48
CA GLY A 207 -21.48 16.74 11.73
C GLY A 207 -22.01 18.02 12.39
N ALA A 208 -23.03 17.88 13.27
CA ALA A 208 -23.73 19.01 13.88
C ALA A 208 -22.85 19.87 14.79
N LYS A 209 -21.86 19.27 15.46
CA LYS A 209 -20.89 20.01 16.29
C LYS A 209 -19.87 20.75 15.44
N ALA A 210 -19.43 20.15 14.33
CA ALA A 210 -18.54 20.78 13.39
C ALA A 210 -19.18 22.04 12.77
N GLU A 211 -20.42 21.97 12.35
CA GLU A 211 -21.14 23.11 11.81
C GLU A 211 -21.14 24.32 12.75
N LYS A 212 -21.31 24.09 14.05
CA LYS A 212 -21.29 25.15 15.07
C LYS A 212 -19.90 25.75 15.29
N VAL A 213 -18.87 24.99 15.11
CA VAL A 213 -17.47 25.43 15.33
C VAL A 213 -16.93 26.15 14.10
N LEU A 214 -17.38 25.75 12.89
CA LEU A 214 -16.92 26.28 11.63
C LEU A 214 -17.70 27.50 11.13
N SER A 215 -18.89 27.73 11.68
CA SER A 215 -19.70 28.90 11.40
C SER A 215 -19.24 30.13 12.19
#